data_62bc9e3e2dd9cd133b7bfb9c694329b8
#
_entry.id   62bc9e3e2dd9cd133b7bfb9c694329b8
#
_cell.length_a   1.000
_cell.length_b   1.000
_cell.length_c   1.000
_cell.angle_alpha   90.00
_cell.angle_beta   90.00
_cell.angle_gamma   90.00
#
_symmetry.space_group_name_H-M   'P 1'
#
loop_
_entity.id
_entity.type
_entity.pdbx_description
1 polymer ?
#
loop_
_entity_poly.entity_id
_entity_poly.type
_entity_poly.pdbx_seq_one_letter_code
_entity_poly.pdbx_strand_id
1 'polypeptide(L)'
;IPSLKFNAAYGYTNNDYLLNQDTTEYGASIGGNLFDIFSIGATRKASKVNQELIAERHLAIAMTVISQVHLSNINYDLAIEEYDTAQRYLDVAQRISKQVQNAQKVSRFGELEVIREEASLLVAELRKDLAFSEMQHSIGQIYASIGKDILPTDHQNLSIEELGNSIKANLAEWGIT
;
A
#
# COMPACT_ATOMS: atom_id res chain seq x y z
N ILE A 1 26.66 -19.81 22.11
CA ILE A 1 27.41 -20.23 20.91
C ILE A 1 28.88 -20.05 21.20
N PRO A 2 29.71 -21.07 21.04
CA PRO A 2 31.13 -20.94 21.22
C PRO A 2 31.70 -19.86 20.27
N SER A 3 32.53 -19.01 20.79
CA SER A 3 33.22 -17.97 20.03
C SER A 3 34.66 -18.39 19.79
N LEU A 4 35.13 -18.27 18.55
CA LEU A 4 36.53 -18.45 18.18
C LEU A 4 37.09 -17.07 17.87
N LYS A 5 38.15 -16.69 18.58
CA LYS A 5 38.85 -15.43 18.36
C LYS A 5 40.28 -15.72 17.94
N PHE A 6 40.69 -15.09 16.87
CA PHE A 6 42.09 -15.05 16.45
C PHE A 6 42.63 -13.64 16.69
N ASN A 7 43.80 -13.55 17.25
CA ASN A 7 44.53 -12.30 17.44
C ASN A 7 45.93 -12.44 16.88
N ALA A 8 46.36 -11.41 16.20
CA ALA A 8 47.72 -11.26 15.74
C ALA A 8 48.17 -9.86 16.15
N ALA A 9 49.30 -9.73 16.81
CA ALA A 9 49.88 -8.48 17.18
C ALA A 9 51.34 -8.42 16.73
N TYR A 10 51.76 -7.28 16.21
CA TYR A 10 53.14 -6.97 15.87
C TYR A 10 53.55 -5.78 16.71
N GLY A 11 54.65 -5.95 17.45
CA GLY A 11 55.24 -4.93 18.30
C GLY A 11 56.66 -4.66 17.84
N TYR A 12 57.01 -3.39 17.67
CA TYR A 12 58.39 -2.94 17.47
C TYR A 12 58.78 -2.06 18.63
N THR A 13 59.99 -2.33 19.20
CA THR A 13 60.55 -1.51 20.28
C THR A 13 61.94 -1.08 19.93
N ASN A 14 62.25 0.18 20.14
CA ASN A 14 63.58 0.76 19.88
C ASN A 14 64.46 0.71 21.16
N ASN A 15 64.46 -0.43 21.85
CA ASN A 15 65.23 -0.63 23.06
C ASN A 15 66.48 -1.48 22.75
N ASP A 16 67.68 -0.88 22.76
CA ASP A 16 68.95 -1.52 22.41
C ASP A 16 69.40 -2.59 23.43
N TYR A 17 68.70 -2.76 24.53
CA TYR A 17 68.97 -3.81 25.52
C TYR A 17 68.20 -5.09 25.30
N LEU A 18 67.34 -5.15 24.27
CA LEU A 18 66.59 -6.34 23.90
C LEU A 18 67.26 -7.06 22.73
N LEU A 19 67.37 -8.39 22.84
CA LEU A 19 67.92 -9.24 21.81
C LEU A 19 67.10 -9.26 20.51
N ASN A 20 65.81 -9.01 20.61
CA ASN A 20 64.89 -8.86 19.48
C ASN A 20 64.08 -7.60 19.61
N GLN A 21 64.20 -6.70 18.64
CA GLN A 21 63.40 -5.47 18.58
C GLN A 21 62.00 -5.68 18.02
N ASP A 22 61.80 -6.78 17.33
CA ASP A 22 60.53 -7.18 16.70
C ASP A 22 59.87 -8.31 17.49
N THR A 23 58.62 -8.14 17.86
CA THR A 23 57.81 -9.16 18.50
C THR A 23 56.55 -9.40 17.70
N THR A 24 56.34 -10.65 17.29
CA THR A 24 55.08 -11.05 16.61
C THR A 24 54.39 -12.06 17.50
N GLU A 25 53.17 -11.72 17.87
CA GLU A 25 52.31 -12.59 18.70
C GLU A 25 51.13 -13.08 17.85
N TYR A 26 50.92 -14.39 17.92
CA TYR A 26 49.72 -15.02 17.36
C TYR A 26 49.00 -15.75 18.48
N GLY A 27 47.69 -15.52 18.53
CA GLY A 27 46.84 -16.18 19.50
C GLY A 27 45.54 -16.67 18.89
N ALA A 28 45.11 -17.82 19.35
CA ALA A 28 43.77 -18.34 19.08
C ALA A 28 43.13 -18.68 20.42
N SER A 29 41.91 -18.17 20.63
CA SER A 29 41.16 -18.47 21.84
C SER A 29 39.76 -18.94 21.49
N ILE A 30 39.35 -20.04 22.14
CA ILE A 30 38.00 -20.58 22.06
C ILE A 30 37.33 -20.27 23.40
N GLY A 31 36.30 -19.42 23.35
CA GLY A 31 35.48 -19.10 24.52
C GLY A 31 34.06 -19.62 24.34
N GLY A 32 33.53 -20.23 25.38
CA GLY A 32 32.14 -20.72 25.35
C GLY A 32 31.65 -21.05 26.73
N ASN A 33 30.33 -20.99 26.93
CA ASN A 33 29.69 -21.45 28.13
C ASN A 33 29.36 -22.93 27.97
N LEU A 34 29.90 -23.79 28.84
CA LEU A 34 29.62 -25.24 28.81
C LEU A 34 28.12 -25.54 28.94
N PHE A 35 27.36 -24.70 29.63
CA PHE A 35 25.89 -24.83 29.72
C PHE A 35 25.18 -24.60 28.38
N ASP A 36 25.77 -23.90 27.43
CA ASP A 36 25.20 -23.71 26.09
C ASP A 36 25.15 -25.05 25.31
N ILE A 37 26.06 -25.97 25.61
CA ILE A 37 26.11 -27.29 24.97
C ILE A 37 24.84 -28.09 25.32
N PHE A 38 24.38 -28.01 26.55
CA PHE A 38 23.17 -28.69 27.00
C PHE A 38 21.89 -28.04 26.43
N SER A 39 21.96 -26.74 26.08
CA SER A 39 20.85 -26.01 25.51
C SER A 39 20.74 -26.14 23.99
N ILE A 40 21.76 -26.62 23.28
CA ILE A 40 21.78 -26.74 21.81
C ILE A 40 20.57 -27.53 21.27
N GLY A 41 20.21 -28.62 21.93
CA GLY A 41 19.07 -29.45 21.53
C GLY A 41 17.74 -28.71 21.65
N ALA A 42 17.54 -27.98 22.75
CA ALA A 42 16.36 -27.17 22.98
C ALA A 42 16.28 -25.96 21.99
N THR A 43 17.42 -25.30 21.77
CA THR A 43 17.50 -24.16 20.83
C THR A 43 17.22 -24.58 19.38
N ARG A 44 17.74 -25.75 18.94
CA ARG A 44 17.44 -26.30 17.60
C ARG A 44 15.96 -26.64 17.46
N LYS A 45 15.36 -27.25 18.49
CA LYS A 45 13.92 -27.53 18.48
C LYS A 45 13.07 -26.25 18.44
N ALA A 46 13.42 -25.25 19.24
CA ALA A 46 12.77 -23.97 19.25
C ALA A 46 12.90 -23.25 17.88
N SER A 47 14.10 -23.32 17.26
CA SER A 47 14.33 -22.74 15.94
C SER A 47 13.49 -23.44 14.86
N LYS A 48 13.35 -24.77 14.92
CA LYS A 48 12.50 -25.52 13.98
C LYS A 48 11.03 -25.13 14.12
N VAL A 49 10.52 -25.07 15.35
CA VAL A 49 9.14 -24.64 15.62
C VAL A 49 8.90 -23.21 15.15
N ASN A 50 9.89 -22.34 15.33
CA ASN A 50 9.79 -20.95 14.83
C ASN A 50 9.76 -20.87 13.29
N GLN A 51 10.51 -21.74 12.59
CA GLN A 51 10.43 -21.85 11.13
C GLN A 51 9.05 -22.35 10.66
N GLU A 52 8.48 -23.34 11.33
CA GLU A 52 7.13 -23.84 11.05
C GLU A 52 6.10 -22.72 11.29
N LEU A 53 6.21 -21.98 12.39
CA LEU A 53 5.35 -20.84 12.68
C LEU A 53 5.45 -19.74 11.61
N ILE A 54 6.65 -19.44 11.12
CA ILE A 54 6.86 -18.47 10.04
C ILE A 54 6.19 -18.95 8.75
N ALA A 55 6.30 -20.24 8.42
CA ALA A 55 5.65 -20.82 7.24
C ALA A 55 4.12 -20.70 7.31
N GLU A 56 3.53 -21.00 8.47
CA GLU A 56 2.09 -20.83 8.69
C GLU A 56 1.65 -19.37 8.61
N ARG A 57 2.44 -18.45 9.16
CA ARG A 57 2.18 -17.01 9.02
C ARG A 57 2.24 -16.54 7.56
N HIS A 58 3.20 -17.03 6.78
CA HIS A 58 3.28 -16.76 5.35
C HIS A 58 2.02 -17.23 4.61
N LEU A 59 1.55 -18.43 4.91
CA LEU A 59 0.32 -18.96 4.32
C LEU A 59 -0.90 -18.10 4.69
N ALA A 60 -1.02 -17.71 5.96
CA ALA A 60 -2.10 -16.84 6.42
C ALA A 60 -2.09 -15.46 5.73
N ILE A 61 -0.91 -14.85 5.58
CA ILE A 61 -0.75 -13.57 4.86
C ILE A 61 -1.12 -13.75 3.38
N ALA A 62 -0.66 -14.82 2.73
CA ALA A 62 -0.99 -15.08 1.33
C ALA A 62 -2.51 -15.23 1.13
N MET A 63 -3.19 -15.96 2.01
CA MET A 63 -4.65 -16.09 1.97
C MET A 63 -5.35 -14.73 2.18
N THR A 64 -4.83 -13.89 3.10
CA THR A 64 -5.37 -12.56 3.35
C THR A 64 -5.25 -11.67 2.11
N VAL A 65 -4.08 -11.67 1.45
CA VAL A 65 -3.87 -10.90 0.21
C VAL A 65 -4.81 -11.36 -0.90
N ILE A 66 -4.93 -12.69 -1.11
CA ILE A 66 -5.85 -13.23 -2.13
C ILE A 66 -7.30 -12.81 -1.85
N SER A 67 -7.73 -12.91 -0.59
CA SER A 67 -9.07 -12.50 -0.19
C SER A 67 -9.30 -11.00 -0.39
N GLN A 68 -8.29 -10.18 -0.09
CA GLN A 68 -8.35 -8.73 -0.27
C GLN A 68 -8.43 -8.35 -1.76
N VAL A 69 -7.65 -8.98 -2.63
CA VAL A 69 -7.73 -8.77 -4.09
C VAL A 69 -9.11 -9.15 -4.61
N HIS A 70 -9.64 -10.29 -4.17
CA HIS A 70 -10.97 -10.73 -4.59
C HIS A 70 -12.08 -9.77 -4.13
N LEU A 71 -12.02 -9.33 -2.87
CA LEU A 71 -12.96 -8.35 -2.32
C LEU A 71 -12.87 -7.00 -3.04
N SER A 72 -11.66 -6.53 -3.33
CA SER A 72 -11.44 -5.28 -4.08
C SER A 72 -12.03 -5.36 -5.49
N ASN A 73 -11.93 -6.51 -6.15
CA ASN A 73 -12.54 -6.71 -7.47
C ASN A 73 -14.08 -6.68 -7.42
N ILE A 74 -14.68 -7.33 -6.41
CA ILE A 74 -16.13 -7.26 -6.20
C ILE A 74 -16.59 -5.82 -5.92
N ASN A 75 -15.86 -5.09 -5.09
CA ASN A 75 -16.17 -3.69 -4.79
C ASN A 75 -16.09 -2.81 -6.04
N TYR A 76 -15.15 -3.09 -6.94
CA TYR A 76 -15.04 -2.38 -8.20
C TYR A 76 -16.24 -2.65 -9.12
N ASP A 77 -16.65 -3.90 -9.25
CA ASP A 77 -17.83 -4.26 -10.06
C ASP A 77 -19.10 -3.58 -9.52
N LEU A 78 -19.28 -3.56 -8.21
CA LEU A 78 -20.40 -2.86 -7.56
C LEU A 78 -20.34 -1.34 -7.78
N ALA A 79 -19.15 -0.74 -7.68
CA ALA A 79 -18.97 0.70 -7.87
C ALA A 79 -19.26 1.13 -9.33
N ILE A 80 -18.93 0.31 -10.32
CA ILE A 80 -19.32 0.54 -11.71
C ILE A 80 -20.84 0.53 -11.87
N GLU A 81 -21.52 -0.46 -11.30
CA GLU A 81 -22.98 -0.59 -11.39
C GLU A 81 -23.68 0.60 -10.67
N GLU A 82 -23.14 1.03 -9.54
CA GLU A 82 -23.65 2.20 -8.82
C GLU A 82 -23.46 3.49 -9.62
N TYR A 83 -22.29 3.68 -10.24
CA TYR A 83 -22.03 4.82 -11.11
C TYR A 83 -22.98 4.86 -12.32
N ASP A 84 -23.17 3.74 -13.00
CA ASP A 84 -24.11 3.64 -14.13
C ASP A 84 -25.56 3.94 -13.69
N THR A 85 -25.96 3.48 -12.52
CA THR A 85 -27.25 3.77 -11.94
C THR A 85 -27.43 5.24 -11.59
N ALA A 86 -26.40 5.86 -10.98
CA ALA A 86 -26.40 7.29 -10.66
C ALA A 86 -26.43 8.17 -11.91
N GLN A 87 -25.73 7.76 -12.96
CA GLN A 87 -25.77 8.42 -14.27
C GLN A 87 -27.19 8.41 -14.87
N ARG A 88 -27.85 7.25 -14.87
CA ARG A 88 -29.24 7.13 -15.34
C ARG A 88 -30.20 7.96 -14.49
N TYR A 89 -30.01 7.98 -13.19
CA TYR A 89 -30.82 8.80 -12.29
C TYR A 89 -30.64 10.29 -12.60
N LEU A 90 -29.42 10.77 -12.85
CA LEU A 90 -29.15 12.14 -13.25
C LEU A 90 -29.84 12.52 -14.56
N ASP A 91 -29.79 11.63 -15.59
CA ASP A 91 -30.48 11.85 -16.87
C ASP A 91 -32.00 12.05 -16.68
N VAL A 92 -32.62 11.22 -15.83
CA VAL A 92 -34.04 11.35 -15.49
C VAL A 92 -34.33 12.67 -14.76
N ALA A 93 -33.51 13.01 -13.75
CA ALA A 93 -33.66 14.27 -12.99
C ALA A 93 -33.54 15.51 -13.92
N GLN A 94 -32.59 15.51 -14.84
CA GLN A 94 -32.42 16.58 -15.85
C GLN A 94 -33.67 16.73 -16.75
N ARG A 95 -34.24 15.60 -17.19
CA ARG A 95 -35.47 15.64 -18.02
C ARG A 95 -36.66 16.17 -17.22
N ILE A 96 -36.82 15.76 -15.97
CA ILE A 96 -37.89 16.25 -15.09
C ILE A 96 -37.72 17.76 -14.85
N SER A 97 -36.53 18.21 -14.48
CA SER A 97 -36.25 19.63 -14.26
C SER A 97 -36.61 20.50 -15.46
N LYS A 98 -36.21 20.07 -16.68
CA LYS A 98 -36.58 20.74 -17.92
C LYS A 98 -38.11 20.79 -18.16
N GLN A 99 -38.82 19.71 -17.84
CA GLN A 99 -40.27 19.68 -17.99
C GLN A 99 -40.97 20.64 -17.02
N VAL A 100 -40.52 20.67 -15.74
CA VAL A 100 -41.05 21.56 -14.72
C VAL A 100 -40.79 23.03 -15.08
N GLN A 101 -39.56 23.39 -15.50
CA GLN A 101 -39.24 24.73 -15.99
C GLN A 101 -40.10 25.16 -17.18
N ASN A 102 -40.35 24.24 -18.13
CA ASN A 102 -41.22 24.56 -19.27
C ASN A 102 -42.70 24.70 -18.85
N ALA A 103 -43.16 23.90 -17.91
CA ALA A 103 -44.52 23.98 -17.38
C ALA A 103 -44.75 25.26 -16.54
N GLN A 104 -43.71 25.75 -15.87
CA GLN A 104 -43.73 27.05 -15.18
C GLN A 104 -43.97 28.22 -16.15
N LYS A 105 -43.29 28.22 -17.32
CA LYS A 105 -43.46 29.26 -18.34
C LYS A 105 -44.91 29.43 -18.81
N VAL A 106 -45.74 28.39 -18.71
CA VAL A 106 -47.16 28.42 -19.04
C VAL A 106 -48.04 28.44 -17.78
N SER A 107 -47.49 28.89 -16.64
CA SER A 107 -48.17 29.04 -15.34
C SER A 107 -48.86 27.78 -14.80
N ARG A 108 -48.32 26.59 -15.13
CA ARG A 108 -48.84 25.32 -14.63
C ARG A 108 -48.23 24.87 -13.32
N PHE A 109 -47.06 25.37 -12.99
CA PHE A 109 -46.34 25.10 -11.74
C PHE A 109 -45.94 26.41 -11.06
N GLY A 110 -45.90 26.39 -9.73
CA GLY A 110 -45.39 27.50 -8.96
C GLY A 110 -43.88 27.52 -8.85
N GLU A 111 -43.32 28.62 -8.38
CA GLU A 111 -41.89 28.81 -8.20
C GLU A 111 -41.28 27.79 -7.20
N LEU A 112 -42.04 27.39 -6.21
CA LEU A 112 -41.63 26.42 -5.18
C LEU A 112 -41.36 25.03 -5.77
N GLU A 113 -42.16 24.59 -6.75
CA GLU A 113 -41.93 23.33 -7.46
C GLU A 113 -40.64 23.35 -8.27
N VAL A 114 -40.35 24.48 -8.93
CA VAL A 114 -39.10 24.64 -9.69
C VAL A 114 -37.91 24.58 -8.76
N ILE A 115 -37.91 25.30 -7.65
CA ILE A 115 -36.82 25.27 -6.65
C ILE A 115 -36.62 23.84 -6.10
N ARG A 116 -37.72 23.11 -5.84
CA ARG A 116 -37.64 21.72 -5.36
C ARG A 116 -36.97 20.80 -6.40
N GLU A 117 -37.34 20.93 -7.67
CA GLU A 117 -36.77 20.11 -8.72
C GLU A 117 -35.32 20.49 -9.05
N GLU A 118 -34.95 21.78 -8.94
CA GLU A 118 -33.55 22.21 -9.03
C GLU A 118 -32.70 21.65 -7.89
N ALA A 119 -33.22 21.63 -6.67
CA ALA A 119 -32.54 21.00 -5.54
C ALA A 119 -32.40 19.48 -5.75
N SER A 120 -33.44 18.83 -6.30
CA SER A 120 -33.42 17.39 -6.63
C SER A 120 -32.38 17.07 -7.71
N LEU A 121 -32.25 17.93 -8.74
CA LEU A 121 -31.22 17.83 -9.77
C LEU A 121 -29.82 17.95 -9.18
N LEU A 122 -29.59 18.93 -8.30
CA LEU A 122 -28.31 19.11 -7.63
C LEU A 122 -27.92 17.87 -6.79
N VAL A 123 -28.90 17.27 -6.11
CA VAL A 123 -28.67 16.01 -5.37
C VAL A 123 -28.33 14.85 -6.32
N ALA A 124 -28.95 14.81 -7.51
CA ALA A 124 -28.63 13.79 -8.51
C ALA A 124 -27.20 13.96 -9.07
N GLU A 125 -26.78 15.18 -9.33
CA GLU A 125 -25.39 15.50 -9.74
C GLU A 125 -24.39 15.09 -8.67
N LEU A 126 -24.64 15.44 -7.40
CA LEU A 126 -23.79 15.06 -6.28
C LEU A 126 -23.67 13.54 -6.14
N ARG A 127 -24.78 12.81 -6.27
CA ARG A 127 -24.77 11.33 -6.22
C ARG A 127 -23.92 10.73 -7.33
N LYS A 128 -24.03 11.24 -8.56
CA LYS A 128 -23.22 10.78 -9.68
C LYS A 128 -21.71 11.03 -9.40
N ASP A 129 -21.36 12.21 -8.88
CA ASP A 129 -19.98 12.56 -8.60
C ASP A 129 -19.39 11.74 -7.43
N LEU A 130 -20.20 11.43 -6.42
CA LEU A 130 -19.83 10.52 -5.34
C LEU A 130 -19.61 9.09 -5.86
N ALA A 131 -20.52 8.58 -6.68
CA ALA A 131 -20.38 7.24 -7.27
C ALA A 131 -19.16 7.15 -8.19
N PHE A 132 -18.85 8.21 -8.93
CA PHE A 132 -17.62 8.30 -9.73
C PHE A 132 -16.37 8.26 -8.84
N SER A 133 -16.37 9.02 -7.76
CA SER A 133 -15.26 9.02 -6.79
C SER A 133 -15.05 7.64 -6.17
N GLU A 134 -16.13 6.94 -5.81
CA GLU A 134 -16.06 5.59 -5.26
C GLU A 134 -15.55 4.57 -6.27
N MET A 135 -15.96 4.69 -7.54
CA MET A 135 -15.41 3.86 -8.63
C MET A 135 -13.89 4.09 -8.78
N GLN A 136 -13.42 5.33 -8.77
CA GLN A 136 -11.98 5.64 -8.81
C GLN A 136 -11.25 5.12 -7.58
N HIS A 137 -11.86 5.24 -6.40
CA HIS A 137 -11.30 4.72 -5.16
C HIS A 137 -11.14 3.18 -5.19
N SER A 138 -12.15 2.47 -5.69
CA SER A 138 -12.11 1.00 -5.78
C SER A 138 -11.03 0.49 -6.75
N ILE A 139 -10.76 1.22 -7.85
CA ILE A 139 -9.61 0.95 -8.72
C ILE A 139 -8.31 1.08 -7.93
N GLY A 140 -8.14 2.17 -7.18
CA GLY A 140 -6.97 2.38 -6.32
C GLY A 140 -6.78 1.24 -5.30
N GLN A 141 -7.88 0.73 -4.73
CA GLN A 141 -7.84 -0.41 -3.81
C GLN A 141 -7.35 -1.70 -4.48
N ILE A 142 -7.73 -1.98 -5.74
CA ILE A 142 -7.21 -3.13 -6.48
C ILE A 142 -5.70 -3.02 -6.62
N TYR A 143 -5.18 -1.87 -7.07
CA TYR A 143 -3.74 -1.68 -7.23
C TYR A 143 -2.98 -1.75 -5.91
N ALA A 144 -3.51 -1.14 -4.85
CA ALA A 144 -2.95 -1.25 -3.52
C ALA A 144 -2.91 -2.71 -3.01
N SER A 145 -3.95 -3.50 -3.30
CA SER A 145 -4.05 -4.90 -2.85
C SER A 145 -3.04 -5.82 -3.53
N ILE A 146 -2.64 -5.52 -4.77
CA ILE A 146 -1.58 -6.24 -5.49
C ILE A 146 -0.17 -5.66 -5.24
N GLY A 147 -0.07 -4.64 -4.38
CA GLY A 147 1.20 -3.99 -4.04
C GLY A 147 1.77 -3.09 -5.13
N LYS A 148 0.95 -2.65 -6.08
CA LYS A 148 1.35 -1.68 -7.10
C LYS A 148 1.19 -0.27 -6.54
N ASP A 149 2.27 0.50 -6.55
CA ASP A 149 2.24 1.91 -6.17
C ASP A 149 1.97 2.78 -7.41
N ILE A 150 1.07 3.76 -7.25
CA ILE A 150 0.76 4.75 -8.28
C ILE A 150 1.85 5.82 -8.35
N LEU A 151 2.56 6.01 -7.23
CA LEU A 151 3.58 7.04 -7.12
C LEU A 151 4.87 6.62 -7.85
N PRO A 152 5.50 7.52 -8.60
CA PRO A 152 6.82 7.28 -9.17
C PRO A 152 7.85 7.11 -8.05
N THR A 153 8.88 6.30 -8.30
CA THR A 153 9.92 5.95 -7.30
C THR A 153 10.66 7.19 -6.76
N ASP A 154 10.73 8.27 -7.52
CA ASP A 154 11.41 9.53 -7.16
C ASP A 154 10.42 10.68 -6.85
N HIS A 155 9.28 10.38 -6.27
CA HIS A 155 8.21 11.34 -5.98
C HIS A 155 8.60 12.50 -5.05
N GLN A 156 9.67 12.34 -4.24
CA GLN A 156 10.09 13.36 -3.26
C GLN A 156 10.75 14.58 -3.91
N ASN A 157 11.27 14.45 -5.13
CA ASN A 157 12.00 15.51 -5.84
C ASN A 157 11.17 16.15 -6.96
N LEU A 158 9.94 15.67 -7.21
CA LEU A 158 9.07 16.18 -8.27
C LEU A 158 8.23 17.37 -7.79
N SER A 159 8.02 18.33 -8.66
CA SER A 159 7.03 19.39 -8.45
C SER A 159 5.60 18.81 -8.48
N ILE A 160 4.62 19.51 -7.93
CA ILE A 160 3.20 19.08 -7.90
C ILE A 160 2.68 18.80 -9.32
N GLU A 161 3.10 19.61 -10.29
CA GLU A 161 2.67 19.50 -11.69
C GLU A 161 3.30 18.26 -12.37
N GLU A 162 4.59 18.02 -12.16
CA GLU A 162 5.30 16.85 -12.66
C GLU A 162 4.77 15.57 -12.02
N LEU A 163 4.50 15.60 -10.71
CA LEU A 163 3.89 14.48 -10.00
C LEU A 163 2.50 14.16 -10.56
N GLY A 164 1.67 15.19 -10.79
CA GLY A 164 0.35 15.03 -11.39
C GLY A 164 0.40 14.42 -12.80
N ASN A 165 1.35 14.84 -13.62
CA ASN A 165 1.55 14.31 -14.97
C ASN A 165 2.06 12.87 -14.95
N SER A 166 2.97 12.54 -14.02
CA SER A 166 3.48 11.19 -13.82
C SER A 166 2.41 10.23 -13.34
N ILE A 167 1.55 10.65 -12.39
CA ILE A 167 0.40 9.85 -11.93
C ILE A 167 -0.59 9.62 -13.08
N LYS A 168 -0.90 10.65 -13.88
CA LYS A 168 -1.76 10.51 -15.05
C LYS A 168 -1.19 9.53 -16.07
N ALA A 169 0.12 9.58 -16.34
CA ALA A 169 0.78 8.65 -17.24
C ALA A 169 0.70 7.21 -16.74
N ASN A 170 0.95 6.98 -15.44
CA ASN A 170 0.82 5.66 -14.83
C ASN A 170 -0.63 5.13 -14.89
N LEU A 171 -1.61 5.99 -14.61
CA LEU A 171 -3.04 5.62 -14.70
C LEU A 171 -3.45 5.27 -16.13
N ALA A 172 -2.97 6.03 -17.12
CA ALA A 172 -3.23 5.76 -18.54
C ALA A 172 -2.60 4.42 -19.00
N GLU A 173 -1.37 4.11 -18.54
CA GLU A 173 -0.72 2.82 -18.79
C GLU A 173 -1.54 1.66 -18.21
N TRP A 174 -2.27 1.89 -17.14
CA TRP A 174 -3.13 0.89 -16.49
C TRP A 174 -4.55 0.81 -17.09
N GLY A 175 -4.82 1.59 -18.15
CA GLY A 175 -6.13 1.61 -18.82
C GLY A 175 -7.21 2.37 -18.05
N ILE A 176 -6.82 3.25 -17.13
CA ILE A 176 -7.71 4.13 -16.36
C ILE A 176 -7.63 5.52 -16.97
N THR A 177 -8.47 5.83 -17.93
CA THR A 177 -8.64 7.17 -18.53
C THR A 177 -10.02 7.72 -18.28
#